data_e94d64863ddf6562f4f3a33d06ee5c43
#
_entry.id   e94d64863ddf6562f4f3a33d06ee5c43
#
_cell.length_a   1.000
_cell.length_b   1.000
_cell.length_c   1.000
_cell.angle_alpha   90.00
_cell.angle_beta   90.00
_cell.angle_gamma   90.00
#
_symmetry.space_group_name_H-M   'P 1'
#
loop_
_entity.id
_entity.type
_entity.pdbx_description
1 polymer ?
#
loop_
_entity_poly.entity_id
_entity_poly.type
_entity_poly.pdbx_seq_one_letter_code
_entity_poly.pdbx_strand_id
1 'polypeptide(L)'
;MTHKGTRKLETERLTLRQFTTDDAEAMFANWANDPEVTRFLTWQPHKDAGLTRQLLQNWTASYSDPEYYQWAIVPKKLGEPIGSISVVALANERNIVSIGYCIGRRWWHQGITSEAFSAVIKYMFEEIGVNRLEARHNVNNPNSGRVMKKCGLSYEGTLRQAASDNSGQTIDLCVWSILRSEYDKLKNER
;
A
#
# COMPACT_ATOMS: atom_id res chain seq x y z
N MET A 1 8.63 -8.28 -16.21
CA MET A 1 8.70 -6.96 -15.51
C MET A 1 10.12 -6.41 -15.56
N THR A 2 10.26 -5.08 -15.59
CA THR A 2 11.56 -4.40 -15.48
C THR A 2 11.58 -3.63 -14.16
N HIS A 3 12.21 -4.23 -13.15
CA HIS A 3 12.20 -3.65 -11.80
C HIS A 3 13.06 -2.38 -11.72
N LYS A 4 12.55 -1.36 -11.06
CA LYS A 4 13.20 -0.05 -10.90
C LYS A 4 13.22 0.42 -9.44
N GLY A 5 12.73 -0.43 -8.52
CA GLY A 5 12.61 -0.12 -7.08
C GLY A 5 11.62 1.00 -6.77
N THR A 6 11.67 1.44 -5.54
CA THR A 6 10.85 2.54 -5.04
C THR A 6 11.32 3.88 -5.60
N ARG A 7 10.66 4.39 -6.64
CA ARG A 7 10.92 5.72 -7.20
C ARG A 7 9.98 6.74 -6.57
N LYS A 8 10.42 8.00 -6.49
CA LYS A 8 9.56 9.11 -6.07
C LYS A 8 8.43 9.30 -7.07
N LEU A 9 7.17 9.35 -6.59
CA LEU A 9 5.98 9.63 -7.39
C LEU A 9 5.32 10.89 -6.86
N GLU A 10 4.81 11.71 -7.76
CA GLU A 10 4.14 12.97 -7.44
C GLU A 10 2.69 12.92 -7.92
N THR A 11 1.78 13.40 -7.07
CA THR A 11 0.38 13.61 -7.41
C THR A 11 0.00 15.08 -7.16
N GLU A 12 -1.26 15.43 -7.27
CA GLU A 12 -1.73 16.76 -6.93
C GLU A 12 -1.42 17.12 -5.48
N ARG A 13 -1.77 16.24 -4.53
CA ARG A 13 -1.68 16.50 -3.09
C ARG A 13 -0.53 15.80 -2.39
N LEU A 14 0.07 14.76 -3.01
CA LEU A 14 0.98 13.83 -2.34
C LEU A 14 2.34 13.77 -3.03
N THR A 15 3.35 13.51 -2.20
CA THR A 15 4.63 12.93 -2.60
C THR A 15 4.68 11.52 -2.05
N LEU A 16 4.87 10.51 -2.90
CA LEU A 16 5.21 9.15 -2.50
C LEU A 16 6.73 9.00 -2.64
N ARG A 17 7.41 8.72 -1.54
CA ARG A 17 8.88 8.63 -1.50
C ARG A 17 9.35 7.44 -0.65
N GLN A 18 10.62 7.11 -0.78
CA GLN A 18 11.26 6.22 0.17
C GLN A 18 11.14 6.77 1.60
N PHE A 19 11.01 5.87 2.57
CA PHE A 19 11.15 6.24 3.98
C PHE A 19 12.60 6.56 4.30
N THR A 20 12.78 7.34 5.35
CA THR A 20 14.05 7.55 6.04
C THR A 20 13.90 7.16 7.50
N THR A 21 14.99 6.98 8.22
CA THR A 21 14.93 6.71 9.67
C THR A 21 14.38 7.88 10.47
N ASP A 22 14.44 9.10 9.93
CA ASP A 22 13.90 10.32 10.55
C ASP A 22 12.36 10.36 10.52
N ASP A 23 11.73 9.55 9.69
CA ASP A 23 10.28 9.42 9.65
C ASP A 23 9.69 8.64 10.85
N ALA A 24 10.53 8.10 11.74
CA ALA A 24 10.09 7.20 12.81
C ALA A 24 9.07 7.83 13.76
N GLU A 25 9.30 9.05 14.19
CA GLU A 25 8.40 9.75 15.11
C GLU A 25 7.04 10.05 14.45
N ALA A 26 7.06 10.55 13.20
CA ALA A 26 5.85 10.81 12.43
C ALA A 26 5.09 9.51 12.14
N MET A 27 5.78 8.44 11.73
CA MET A 27 5.16 7.14 11.50
C MET A 27 4.50 6.60 12.76
N PHE A 28 5.21 6.63 13.89
CA PHE A 28 4.70 6.18 15.18
C PHE A 28 3.45 6.98 15.57
N ALA A 29 3.54 8.32 15.59
CA ALA A 29 2.47 9.19 16.03
C ALA A 29 1.23 9.16 15.12
N ASN A 30 1.45 9.05 13.81
CA ASN A 30 0.37 9.21 12.83
C ASN A 30 -0.43 7.93 12.60
N TRP A 31 0.18 6.73 12.74
CA TRP A 31 -0.58 5.49 12.51
C TRP A 31 -0.01 4.22 13.16
N ALA A 32 1.31 4.11 13.40
CA ALA A 32 1.88 2.83 13.81
C ALA A 32 1.54 2.44 15.25
N ASN A 33 1.19 3.39 16.11
CA ASN A 33 0.74 3.16 17.49
C ASN A 33 -0.78 3.03 17.63
N ASP A 34 -1.56 3.24 16.54
CA ASP A 34 -3.03 3.28 16.61
C ASP A 34 -3.63 1.88 16.43
N PRO A 35 -4.27 1.28 17.46
CA PRO A 35 -4.88 -0.04 17.37
C PRO A 35 -6.05 -0.09 16.37
N GLU A 36 -6.75 1.02 16.11
CA GLU A 36 -7.82 1.05 15.10
C GLU A 36 -7.24 0.98 13.68
N VAL A 37 -6.06 1.55 13.44
CA VAL A 37 -5.37 1.44 12.15
C VAL A 37 -4.85 0.02 11.95
N THR A 38 -4.25 -0.57 12.99
CA THR A 38 -3.63 -1.90 12.88
C THR A 38 -4.63 -3.06 12.97
N ARG A 39 -5.87 -2.80 13.35
CA ARG A 39 -6.93 -3.80 13.57
C ARG A 39 -7.08 -4.83 12.44
N PHE A 40 -6.89 -4.40 11.20
CA PHE A 40 -7.02 -5.25 10.00
C PHE A 40 -5.68 -5.54 9.32
N LEU A 41 -4.56 -5.22 9.99
CA LEU A 41 -3.21 -5.46 9.51
C LEU A 41 -2.65 -6.76 10.13
N THR A 42 -1.50 -7.19 9.64
CA THR A 42 -0.82 -8.41 10.10
C THR A 42 0.14 -8.17 11.29
N TRP A 43 0.24 -6.91 11.75
CA TRP A 43 1.17 -6.51 12.81
C TRP A 43 0.45 -5.71 13.91
N GLN A 44 0.96 -5.83 15.13
CA GLN A 44 0.44 -5.17 16.32
C GLN A 44 0.86 -3.70 16.37
N PRO A 45 0.10 -2.80 17.04
CA PRO A 45 0.54 -1.43 17.26
C PRO A 45 1.95 -1.40 17.85
N HIS A 46 2.78 -0.50 17.34
CA HIS A 46 4.11 -0.29 17.89
C HIS A 46 4.01 0.27 19.31
N LYS A 47 4.88 -0.21 20.18
CA LYS A 47 4.90 0.22 21.60
C LYS A 47 5.58 1.57 21.80
N ASP A 48 6.56 1.88 20.95
CA ASP A 48 7.34 3.11 20.98
C ASP A 48 7.94 3.43 19.59
N ALA A 49 8.46 4.64 19.47
CA ALA A 49 9.10 5.10 18.24
C ALA A 49 10.44 4.39 17.94
N GLY A 50 11.07 3.79 18.97
CA GLY A 50 12.29 3.00 18.80
C GLY A 50 12.04 1.76 17.95
N LEU A 51 10.94 1.02 18.21
CA LEU A 51 10.51 -0.10 17.38
C LEU A 51 10.23 0.34 15.94
N THR A 52 9.56 1.49 15.78
CA THR A 52 9.30 2.07 14.44
C THR A 52 10.61 2.39 13.73
N ARG A 53 11.59 2.96 14.42
CA ARG A 53 12.92 3.27 13.87
C ARG A 53 13.67 2.03 13.41
N GLN A 54 13.63 0.94 14.18
CA GLN A 54 14.23 -0.34 13.78
C GLN A 54 13.59 -0.89 12.49
N LEU A 55 12.26 -0.82 12.38
CA LEU A 55 11.57 -1.19 11.16
C LEU A 55 12.02 -0.35 9.96
N LEU A 56 12.11 0.97 10.14
CA LEU A 56 12.56 1.88 9.08
C LEU A 56 14.02 1.65 8.69
N GLN A 57 14.90 1.26 9.60
CA GLN A 57 16.27 0.83 9.28
C GLN A 57 16.27 -0.37 8.31
N ASN A 58 15.42 -1.36 8.54
CA ASN A 58 15.30 -2.50 7.64
C ASN A 58 14.74 -2.09 6.26
N TRP A 59 13.72 -1.24 6.24
CA TRP A 59 13.16 -0.75 4.98
C TRP A 59 14.16 0.09 4.18
N THR A 60 14.91 0.96 4.86
CA THR A 60 15.92 1.80 4.19
C THR A 60 17.08 0.97 3.62
N ALA A 61 17.50 -0.08 4.31
CA ALA A 61 18.51 -1.02 3.80
C ALA A 61 18.02 -1.78 2.56
N SER A 62 16.70 -2.06 2.47
CA SER A 62 16.12 -2.81 1.36
C SER A 62 15.97 -2.00 0.07
N TYR A 63 16.10 -0.66 0.09
CA TYR A 63 15.93 0.15 -1.12
C TYR A 63 17.04 -0.01 -2.18
N SER A 64 18.13 -0.68 -1.85
CA SER A 64 19.14 -1.09 -2.84
C SER A 64 18.65 -2.21 -3.77
N ASP A 65 17.62 -2.97 -3.33
CA ASP A 65 16.99 -4.00 -4.14
C ASP A 65 15.99 -3.37 -5.13
N PRO A 66 16.17 -3.56 -6.45
CA PRO A 66 15.26 -3.04 -7.45
C PRO A 66 13.86 -3.70 -7.41
N GLU A 67 13.69 -4.82 -6.73
CA GLU A 67 12.40 -5.49 -6.54
C GLU A 67 11.67 -5.03 -5.26
N TYR A 68 12.29 -4.16 -4.46
CA TYR A 68 11.69 -3.64 -3.24
C TYR A 68 10.90 -2.36 -3.47
N TYR A 69 9.61 -2.39 -3.10
CA TYR A 69 8.66 -1.30 -3.32
C TYR A 69 7.93 -0.95 -2.03
N GLN A 70 8.33 0.14 -1.39
CA GLN A 70 7.76 0.63 -0.14
C GLN A 70 7.76 2.15 -0.13
N TRP A 71 6.60 2.78 -0.18
CA TRP A 71 6.47 4.24 -0.19
C TRP A 71 5.87 4.77 1.10
N ALA A 72 6.43 5.87 1.58
CA ALA A 72 5.78 6.79 2.49
C ALA A 72 4.76 7.64 1.73
N ILE A 73 3.55 7.78 2.25
CA ILE A 73 2.52 8.67 1.74
C ILE A 73 2.67 10.01 2.48
N VAL A 74 3.14 11.04 1.78
CA VAL A 74 3.47 12.35 2.35
C VAL A 74 2.60 13.42 1.71
N PRO A 75 1.64 14.03 2.43
CA PRO A 75 0.93 15.21 1.93
C PRO A 75 1.90 16.39 1.77
N LYS A 76 1.90 17.03 0.59
CA LYS A 76 2.80 18.16 0.26
C LYS A 76 2.69 19.32 1.26
N LYS A 77 1.48 19.57 1.78
CA LYS A 77 1.23 20.63 2.77
C LYS A 77 1.75 20.31 4.16
N LEU A 78 1.89 19.02 4.50
CA LEU A 78 2.31 18.58 5.83
C LEU A 78 3.82 18.29 5.88
N GLY A 79 4.37 17.70 4.81
CA GLY A 79 5.80 17.37 4.70
C GLY A 79 6.25 16.12 5.44
N GLU A 80 5.37 15.47 6.21
CA GLU A 80 5.66 14.24 6.96
C GLU A 80 4.77 13.07 6.53
N PRO A 81 5.19 11.80 6.73
CA PRO A 81 4.41 10.64 6.33
C PRO A 81 3.18 10.46 7.22
N ILE A 82 2.08 10.09 6.57
CA ILE A 82 0.78 9.81 7.21
C ILE A 82 0.28 8.39 6.96
N GLY A 83 1.04 7.59 6.23
CA GLY A 83 0.73 6.23 5.87
C GLY A 83 1.78 5.62 4.96
N SER A 84 1.54 4.40 4.54
CA SER A 84 2.41 3.66 3.63
C SER A 84 1.64 2.90 2.57
N ILE A 85 2.30 2.65 1.44
CA ILE A 85 1.82 1.77 0.37
C ILE A 85 3.00 0.98 -0.19
N SER A 86 2.82 -0.32 -0.43
CA SER A 86 3.92 -1.21 -0.81
C SER A 86 3.45 -2.36 -1.70
N VAL A 87 4.41 -2.98 -2.40
CA VAL A 87 4.24 -4.32 -2.96
C VAL A 87 4.51 -5.32 -1.83
N VAL A 88 3.49 -6.10 -1.48
CA VAL A 88 3.56 -7.10 -0.40
C VAL A 88 3.82 -8.52 -0.92
N ALA A 89 3.64 -8.74 -2.22
CA ALA A 89 3.99 -10.00 -2.89
C ALA A 89 4.29 -9.75 -4.37
N LEU A 90 5.26 -10.51 -4.90
CA LEU A 90 5.70 -10.51 -6.29
C LEU A 90 5.63 -11.93 -6.83
N ALA A 91 5.15 -12.08 -8.09
CA ALA A 91 5.24 -13.30 -8.86
C ALA A 91 5.81 -12.94 -10.25
N ASN A 92 7.14 -12.89 -10.33
CA ASN A 92 7.89 -12.41 -11.50
C ASN A 92 7.59 -13.20 -12.76
N GLU A 93 7.49 -14.51 -12.65
CA GLU A 93 7.20 -15.42 -13.75
C GLU A 93 5.82 -15.21 -14.40
N ARG A 94 4.91 -14.56 -13.67
CA ARG A 94 3.53 -14.24 -14.13
C ARG A 94 3.28 -12.76 -14.30
N ASN A 95 4.27 -11.91 -14.01
CA ASN A 95 4.14 -10.44 -13.99
C ASN A 95 2.97 -9.96 -13.10
N ILE A 96 2.86 -10.53 -11.88
CA ILE A 96 1.83 -10.21 -10.91
C ILE A 96 2.44 -9.53 -9.70
N VAL A 97 1.77 -8.46 -9.21
CA VAL A 97 2.10 -7.79 -7.96
C VAL A 97 0.88 -7.71 -7.06
N SER A 98 1.08 -7.81 -5.76
CA SER A 98 0.04 -7.57 -4.75
C SER A 98 0.40 -6.33 -3.94
N ILE A 99 -0.57 -5.41 -3.79
CA ILE A 99 -0.38 -4.12 -3.11
C ILE A 99 -1.07 -4.14 -1.75
N GLY A 100 -0.35 -3.67 -0.74
CA GLY A 100 -0.88 -3.36 0.58
C GLY A 100 -0.70 -1.88 0.92
N TYR A 101 -1.60 -1.34 1.75
CA TYR A 101 -1.54 0.04 2.21
C TYR A 101 -2.16 0.21 3.59
N CYS A 102 -1.68 1.21 4.31
CA CYS A 102 -2.33 1.71 5.52
C CYS A 102 -2.17 3.23 5.60
N ILE A 103 -3.07 3.88 6.33
CA ILE A 103 -3.05 5.33 6.53
C ILE A 103 -3.60 5.66 7.91
N GLY A 104 -3.06 6.67 8.55
CA GLY A 104 -3.52 7.15 9.83
C GLY A 104 -5.00 7.55 9.84
N ARG A 105 -5.69 7.25 10.94
CA ARG A 105 -7.13 7.43 11.12
C ARG A 105 -7.60 8.86 10.84
N ARG A 106 -6.80 9.86 11.21
CA ARG A 106 -7.07 11.29 10.97
C ARG A 106 -7.27 11.63 9.48
N TRP A 107 -6.74 10.82 8.56
CA TRP A 107 -6.79 11.05 7.11
C TRP A 107 -7.74 10.10 6.37
N TRP A 108 -8.55 9.32 7.09
CA TRP A 108 -9.56 8.47 6.48
C TRP A 108 -10.63 9.31 5.76
N HIS A 109 -11.27 8.72 4.77
CA HIS A 109 -12.37 9.30 3.98
C HIS A 109 -12.05 10.58 3.20
N GLN A 110 -10.76 10.95 3.06
CA GLN A 110 -10.32 12.15 2.34
C GLN A 110 -9.81 11.84 0.92
N GLY A 111 -9.94 10.59 0.45
CA GLY A 111 -9.50 10.17 -0.88
C GLY A 111 -7.99 10.03 -1.05
N ILE A 112 -7.20 10.24 0.00
CA ILE A 112 -5.74 10.22 -0.02
C ILE A 112 -5.21 8.84 -0.43
N THR A 113 -5.73 7.76 0.18
CA THR A 113 -5.31 6.40 -0.16
C THR A 113 -5.59 6.05 -1.61
N SER A 114 -6.76 6.47 -2.15
CA SER A 114 -7.09 6.23 -3.56
C SER A 114 -6.16 7.00 -4.50
N GLU A 115 -5.79 8.24 -4.15
CA GLU A 115 -4.84 9.04 -4.93
C GLU A 115 -3.44 8.40 -4.95
N ALA A 116 -2.93 7.98 -3.77
CA ALA A 116 -1.67 7.28 -3.64
C ALA A 116 -1.67 5.96 -4.43
N PHE A 117 -2.74 5.17 -4.28
CA PHE A 117 -2.85 3.88 -4.94
C PHE A 117 -2.95 4.03 -6.47
N SER A 118 -3.68 5.02 -6.99
CA SER A 118 -3.73 5.30 -8.43
C SER A 118 -2.35 5.65 -9.00
N ALA A 119 -1.52 6.40 -8.25
CA ALA A 119 -0.16 6.71 -8.68
C ALA A 119 0.73 5.46 -8.72
N VAL A 120 0.60 4.56 -7.73
CA VAL A 120 1.32 3.28 -7.71
C VAL A 120 0.84 2.35 -8.83
N ILE A 121 -0.47 2.26 -9.08
CA ILE A 121 -1.04 1.49 -10.22
C ILE A 121 -0.41 1.96 -11.53
N LYS A 122 -0.41 3.28 -11.77
CA LYS A 122 0.21 3.86 -12.97
C LYS A 122 1.67 3.46 -13.09
N TYR A 123 2.46 3.60 -12.03
CA TYR A 123 3.87 3.24 -12.00
C TYR A 123 4.09 1.76 -12.31
N MET A 124 3.32 0.87 -11.69
CA MET A 124 3.44 -0.58 -11.89
C MET A 124 3.11 -0.99 -13.33
N PHE A 125 2.08 -0.40 -13.93
CA PHE A 125 1.74 -0.72 -15.31
C PHE A 125 2.69 -0.05 -16.31
N GLU A 126 2.97 1.24 -16.20
CA GLU A 126 3.69 1.98 -17.23
C GLU A 126 5.20 1.80 -17.15
N GLU A 127 5.76 1.71 -15.93
CA GLU A 127 7.21 1.70 -15.74
C GLU A 127 7.78 0.31 -15.46
N ILE A 128 7.04 -0.52 -14.73
CA ILE A 128 7.50 -1.86 -14.33
C ILE A 128 7.01 -2.94 -15.31
N GLY A 129 5.87 -2.72 -15.95
CA GLY A 129 5.34 -3.63 -16.96
C GLY A 129 4.60 -4.83 -16.37
N VAL A 130 3.88 -4.64 -15.25
CA VAL A 130 3.03 -5.69 -14.68
C VAL A 130 1.90 -6.07 -15.63
N ASN A 131 1.47 -7.32 -15.61
CA ASN A 131 0.29 -7.80 -16.33
C ASN A 131 -0.96 -7.76 -15.46
N ARG A 132 -0.80 -8.00 -14.15
CA ARG A 132 -1.88 -8.02 -13.16
C ARG A 132 -1.43 -7.36 -11.87
N LEU A 133 -2.24 -6.47 -11.36
CA LEU A 133 -2.08 -5.92 -10.02
C LEU A 133 -3.28 -6.34 -9.18
N GLU A 134 -3.02 -6.89 -8.01
CA GLU A 134 -4.07 -7.29 -7.07
C GLU A 134 -3.89 -6.62 -5.71
N ALA A 135 -4.97 -6.59 -4.95
CA ALA A 135 -4.99 -6.18 -3.55
C ALA A 135 -6.04 -6.99 -2.80
N ARG A 136 -5.80 -7.19 -1.51
CA ARG A 136 -6.70 -7.98 -0.66
C ARG A 136 -7.04 -7.20 0.61
N HIS A 137 -8.22 -7.46 1.16
CA HIS A 137 -8.60 -6.90 2.44
C HIS A 137 -9.42 -7.89 3.27
N ASN A 138 -9.36 -7.75 4.59
CA ASN A 138 -10.25 -8.45 5.51
C ASN A 138 -11.70 -8.12 5.15
N VAL A 139 -12.57 -9.12 5.07
CA VAL A 139 -14.01 -8.97 4.76
C VAL A 139 -14.69 -7.92 5.67
N ASN A 140 -14.19 -7.78 6.91
CA ASN A 140 -14.69 -6.80 7.90
C ASN A 140 -14.13 -5.38 7.69
N ASN A 141 -13.28 -5.15 6.65
CA ASN A 141 -12.76 -3.84 6.28
C ASN A 141 -13.30 -3.36 4.91
N PRO A 142 -14.60 -3.05 4.78
CA PRO A 142 -15.19 -2.67 3.50
C PRO A 142 -14.63 -1.34 2.94
N ASN A 143 -14.03 -0.49 3.78
CA ASN A 143 -13.42 0.76 3.34
C ASN A 143 -12.21 0.52 2.43
N SER A 144 -11.42 -0.53 2.70
CA SER A 144 -10.30 -0.92 1.82
C SER A 144 -10.82 -1.36 0.44
N GLY A 145 -11.91 -2.15 0.38
CA GLY A 145 -12.56 -2.52 -0.87
C GLY A 145 -13.09 -1.32 -1.67
N ARG A 146 -13.63 -0.29 -0.98
CA ARG A 146 -14.05 0.96 -1.64
C ARG A 146 -12.89 1.72 -2.28
N VAL A 147 -11.70 1.72 -1.65
CA VAL A 147 -10.47 2.28 -2.23
C VAL A 147 -10.10 1.51 -3.49
N MET A 148 -10.06 0.18 -3.44
CA MET A 148 -9.73 -0.68 -4.58
C MET A 148 -10.68 -0.43 -5.76
N LYS A 149 -11.99 -0.44 -5.50
CA LYS A 149 -13.03 -0.14 -6.51
C LYS A 149 -12.83 1.24 -7.14
N LYS A 150 -12.56 2.27 -6.32
CA LYS A 150 -12.34 3.64 -6.80
C LYS A 150 -11.08 3.75 -7.69
N CYS A 151 -10.10 2.90 -7.48
CA CYS A 151 -8.88 2.83 -8.29
C CYS A 151 -9.03 1.96 -9.56
N GLY A 152 -10.24 1.43 -9.82
CA GLY A 152 -10.53 0.67 -11.04
C GLY A 152 -10.30 -0.85 -10.91
N LEU A 153 -10.09 -1.37 -9.69
CA LEU A 153 -9.98 -2.81 -9.50
C LEU A 153 -11.39 -3.45 -9.52
N SER A 154 -11.46 -4.64 -10.10
CA SER A 154 -12.63 -5.51 -10.11
C SER A 154 -12.59 -6.50 -8.94
N TYR A 155 -13.72 -6.75 -8.29
CA TYR A 155 -13.85 -7.76 -7.26
C TYR A 155 -13.89 -9.16 -7.89
N GLU A 156 -13.05 -10.08 -7.40
CA GLU A 156 -12.95 -11.45 -7.94
C GLU A 156 -13.58 -12.50 -7.03
N GLY A 157 -13.70 -12.23 -5.73
CA GLY A 157 -14.28 -13.18 -4.79
C GLY A 157 -13.73 -13.06 -3.38
N THR A 158 -14.21 -13.94 -2.50
CA THR A 158 -13.74 -14.07 -1.12
C THR A 158 -13.07 -15.41 -0.91
N LEU A 159 -11.82 -15.38 -0.45
CA LEU A 159 -11.08 -16.55 0.00
C LEU A 159 -11.41 -16.78 1.48
N ARG A 160 -12.04 -17.90 1.80
CA ARG A 160 -12.40 -18.24 3.18
C ARG A 160 -11.17 -18.68 3.97
N GLN A 161 -11.00 -18.16 5.18
CA GLN A 161 -9.94 -18.55 6.12
C GLN A 161 -8.52 -18.50 5.49
N ALA A 162 -8.25 -17.46 4.70
CA ALA A 162 -7.06 -17.38 3.86
C ALA A 162 -5.90 -16.59 4.49
N ALA A 163 -6.10 -16.02 5.67
CA ALA A 163 -5.05 -15.31 6.41
C ALA A 163 -5.35 -15.31 7.92
N SER A 164 -4.44 -14.75 8.68
CA SER A 164 -4.66 -14.42 10.09
C SER A 164 -4.53 -12.91 10.29
N ASP A 165 -5.34 -12.34 11.16
CA ASP A 165 -5.17 -10.96 11.61
C ASP A 165 -4.03 -10.85 12.64
N ASN A 166 -3.83 -9.64 13.16
CA ASN A 166 -2.77 -9.37 14.14
C ASN A 166 -3.00 -10.00 15.52
N SER A 167 -4.18 -10.57 15.79
CA SER A 167 -4.47 -11.35 17.00
C SER A 167 -4.23 -12.86 16.81
N GLY A 168 -3.92 -13.28 15.56
CA GLY A 168 -3.81 -14.69 15.18
C GLY A 168 -5.16 -15.33 14.81
N GLN A 169 -6.26 -14.57 14.79
CA GLN A 169 -7.55 -15.08 14.38
C GLN A 169 -7.60 -15.26 12.85
N THR A 170 -8.08 -16.42 12.41
CA THR A 170 -8.27 -16.72 10.99
C THR A 170 -9.38 -15.85 10.39
N ILE A 171 -9.10 -15.26 9.24
CA ILE A 171 -9.97 -14.30 8.56
C ILE A 171 -10.20 -14.65 7.09
N ASP A 172 -11.34 -14.19 6.57
CA ASP A 172 -11.66 -14.23 5.15
C ASP A 172 -11.09 -13.00 4.46
N LEU A 173 -10.58 -13.17 3.22
CA LEU A 173 -10.01 -12.11 2.40
C LEU A 173 -10.82 -11.90 1.12
N CYS A 174 -11.29 -10.67 0.92
CA CYS A 174 -11.78 -10.22 -0.37
C CYS A 174 -10.60 -9.96 -1.32
N VAL A 175 -10.67 -10.46 -2.54
CA VAL A 175 -9.64 -10.30 -3.58
C VAL A 175 -10.15 -9.38 -4.67
N TRP A 176 -9.32 -8.42 -5.04
CA TRP A 176 -9.56 -7.45 -6.10
C TRP A 176 -8.35 -7.39 -7.02
N SER A 177 -8.58 -7.14 -8.30
CA SER A 177 -7.50 -6.99 -9.27
C SER A 177 -7.84 -6.02 -10.39
N ILE A 178 -6.79 -5.60 -11.09
CA ILE A 178 -6.87 -4.90 -12.37
C ILE A 178 -5.84 -5.52 -13.32
N LEU A 179 -6.27 -5.82 -14.55
CA LEU A 179 -5.42 -6.37 -15.59
C LEU A 179 -4.83 -5.26 -16.48
N ARG A 180 -3.72 -5.56 -17.16
CA ARG A 180 -3.13 -4.66 -18.16
C ARG A 180 -4.16 -4.15 -19.16
N SER A 181 -4.96 -5.04 -19.74
CA SER A 181 -5.96 -4.69 -20.74
C SER A 181 -7.07 -3.78 -20.20
N GLU A 182 -7.41 -3.91 -18.91
CA GLU A 182 -8.39 -3.04 -18.25
C GLU A 182 -7.77 -1.66 -17.95
N TYR A 183 -6.52 -1.64 -17.46
CA TYR A 183 -5.79 -0.41 -17.24
C TYR A 183 -5.65 0.42 -18.52
N ASP A 184 -5.27 -0.21 -19.64
CA ASP A 184 -5.09 0.45 -20.93
C ASP A 184 -6.41 1.05 -21.46
N LYS A 185 -7.55 0.38 -21.25
CA LYS A 185 -8.88 0.93 -21.55
C LYS A 185 -9.18 2.17 -20.70
N LEU A 186 -9.02 2.06 -19.36
CA LEU A 186 -9.28 3.18 -18.44
C LEU A 186 -8.37 4.39 -18.73
N LYS A 187 -7.16 4.17 -19.23
CA LYS A 187 -6.24 5.25 -19.61
C LYS A 187 -6.70 5.99 -20.86
N ASN A 188 -7.27 5.27 -21.83
CA ASN A 188 -7.74 5.85 -23.10
C ASN A 188 -9.08 6.59 -22.97
N GLU A 189 -9.84 6.34 -21.89
CA GLU A 189 -11.12 7.00 -21.60
C GLU A 189 -10.99 8.29 -20.78
N ARG A 190 -9.78 8.64 -20.31
CA ARG A 190 -9.45 9.84 -19.53
C ARG A 190 -8.79 10.90 -20.39
#